data_08176ad604a482f453a09ed2ab9b1060
#
_entry.id   08176ad604a482f453a09ed2ab9b1060
#
_cell.length_a   1.000
_cell.length_b   1.000
_cell.length_c   1.000
_cell.angle_alpha   90.00
_cell.angle_beta   90.00
_cell.angle_gamma   90.00
#
_symmetry.space_group_name_H-M   'P 1'
#
loop_
_entity.id
_entity.type
_entity.pdbx_description
1 polymer ?
#
loop_
_entity_poly.entity_id
_entity_poly.type
_entity_poly.pdbx_seq_one_letter_code
_entity_poly.pdbx_strand_id
1 'polypeptide(L)'
;MVSGSARMLVVATGAQARLGGIAASLRAEPPPSAFQRGLHDFGVLILRLTGFLVLFVLMTHLVSGRPALESFLFAVALAVGLTPELLPMVMTVTLSRGAMRMAARRVVVKRLAAIHDLGAMDVLCTDKTGTLTEGRITLIGHPDLDGTEDPAVRDLAAISAGLGTGLPSPLDAAILAAAAPPAGWQHVGDVPFTFDRRRSSMLAGQEGRRLLVVKGATEEVLARCTAAGLPGGAARRLDAGLRARAAALEEAKAADGLRCIAIAWRDMPADTMSATIDDECALTSPASASSWIRPRQARPRRSAGSNGSACG
;
A
#
# COMPACT_ATOMS: atom_id res chain seq x y z
N MET A 1 -15.16 -2.92 -14.53
CA MET A 1 -14.12 -2.65 -15.55
C MET A 1 -12.81 -3.01 -14.93
N VAL A 2 -12.06 -3.88 -15.56
CA VAL A 2 -10.77 -4.39 -15.02
C VAL A 2 -9.60 -3.60 -15.62
N SER A 3 -9.76 -3.09 -16.85
CA SER A 3 -8.77 -2.26 -17.55
C SER A 3 -9.44 -1.44 -18.65
N GLY A 4 -8.73 -0.45 -19.21
CA GLY A 4 -9.22 0.41 -20.29
C GLY A 4 -9.91 1.69 -19.79
N SER A 5 -10.54 2.43 -20.71
CA SER A 5 -11.32 3.65 -20.43
C SER A 5 -12.79 3.43 -20.72
N ALA A 6 -13.68 4.09 -19.97
CA ALA A 6 -15.10 4.04 -20.20
C ALA A 6 -15.76 5.39 -19.91
N ARG A 7 -16.88 5.65 -20.60
CA ARG A 7 -17.79 6.74 -20.22
C ARG A 7 -18.89 6.17 -19.34
N MET A 8 -19.21 6.84 -18.24
CA MET A 8 -20.28 6.43 -17.33
C MET A 8 -21.26 7.57 -17.09
N LEU A 9 -22.53 7.21 -16.91
CA LEU A 9 -23.55 8.12 -16.39
C LEU A 9 -23.66 7.91 -14.89
N VAL A 10 -23.48 8.99 -14.13
CA VAL A 10 -23.63 8.95 -12.67
C VAL A 10 -25.13 9.05 -12.34
N VAL A 11 -25.71 7.98 -11.81
CA VAL A 11 -27.14 7.89 -11.44
C VAL A 11 -27.38 8.03 -9.94
N ALA A 12 -26.35 7.87 -9.10
CA ALA A 12 -26.42 8.02 -7.65
C ALA A 12 -25.10 8.56 -7.11
N THR A 13 -25.15 9.43 -6.11
CA THR A 13 -23.98 10.05 -5.48
C THR A 13 -24.04 9.94 -3.96
N GLY A 14 -22.91 10.17 -3.29
CA GLY A 14 -22.83 10.19 -1.85
C GLY A 14 -23.26 8.88 -1.19
N ALA A 15 -24.13 8.96 -0.18
CA ALA A 15 -24.61 7.80 0.58
C ALA A 15 -25.46 6.82 -0.24
N GLN A 16 -26.06 7.28 -1.35
CA GLN A 16 -26.88 6.44 -2.23
C GLN A 16 -26.04 5.63 -3.22
N ALA A 17 -24.78 5.98 -3.42
CA ALA A 17 -23.86 5.18 -4.23
C ALA A 17 -23.47 3.90 -3.48
N ARG A 18 -23.16 2.82 -4.21
CA ARG A 18 -22.67 1.57 -3.59
C ARG A 18 -21.45 1.78 -2.71
N LEU A 19 -20.53 2.65 -3.10
CA LEU A 19 -19.37 3.04 -2.30
C LEU A 19 -19.80 3.74 -0.99
N GLY A 20 -20.88 4.52 -1.00
CA GLY A 20 -21.45 5.15 0.19
C GLY A 20 -21.94 4.13 1.21
N GLY A 21 -22.58 3.04 0.77
CA GLY A 21 -22.98 1.93 1.62
C GLY A 21 -21.77 1.21 2.28
N ILE A 22 -20.72 0.97 1.51
CA ILE A 22 -19.45 0.40 2.03
C ILE A 22 -18.80 1.37 3.04
N ALA A 23 -18.78 2.67 2.74
CA ALA A 23 -18.24 3.68 3.65
C ALA A 23 -19.03 3.77 4.97
N ALA A 24 -20.35 3.56 4.94
CA ALA A 24 -21.17 3.47 6.14
C ALA A 24 -20.80 2.25 7.00
N SER A 25 -20.57 1.09 6.40
CA SER A 25 -20.11 -0.11 7.11
C SER A 25 -18.74 0.09 7.77
N LEU A 26 -17.84 0.84 7.13
CA LEU A 26 -16.51 1.16 7.68
C LEU A 26 -16.56 2.20 8.83
N ARG A 27 -17.65 2.94 8.96
CA ARG A 27 -17.88 3.89 10.08
C ARG A 27 -18.50 3.23 11.31
N ALA A 28 -18.99 1.99 11.18
CA ALA A 28 -19.52 1.25 12.32
C ALA A 28 -18.44 1.16 13.43
N GLU A 29 -18.82 1.46 14.66
CA GLU A 29 -17.91 1.32 15.79
C GLU A 29 -17.53 -0.15 15.94
N PRO A 30 -16.23 -0.47 16.03
CA PRO A 30 -15.80 -1.82 16.29
C PRO A 30 -16.28 -2.28 17.67
N PRO A 31 -16.47 -3.57 17.87
CA PRO A 31 -16.87 -4.12 19.16
C PRO A 31 -15.85 -3.70 20.25
N PRO A 32 -16.31 -3.56 21.51
CA PRO A 32 -15.43 -3.19 22.61
C PRO A 32 -14.29 -4.21 22.77
N SER A 33 -13.09 -3.71 23.06
CA SER A 33 -11.91 -4.55 23.26
C SER A 33 -12.07 -5.43 24.51
N ALA A 34 -11.25 -6.49 24.63
CA ALA A 34 -11.22 -7.34 25.82
C ALA A 34 -10.95 -6.53 27.09
N PHE A 35 -10.08 -5.53 26.98
CA PHE A 35 -9.77 -4.60 28.05
C PHE A 35 -10.98 -3.75 28.47
N GLN A 36 -11.70 -3.18 27.51
CA GLN A 36 -12.91 -2.38 27.82
C GLN A 36 -14.00 -3.23 28.49
N ARG A 37 -14.18 -4.47 28.05
CA ARG A 37 -15.09 -5.43 28.69
C ARG A 37 -14.66 -5.73 30.12
N GLY A 38 -13.38 -6.07 30.33
CA GLY A 38 -12.85 -6.32 31.67
C GLY A 38 -13.02 -5.14 32.63
N LEU A 39 -12.82 -3.90 32.14
CA LEU A 39 -13.04 -2.71 32.92
C LEU A 39 -14.52 -2.49 33.29
N HIS A 40 -15.43 -2.77 32.37
CA HIS A 40 -16.86 -2.72 32.61
C HIS A 40 -17.28 -3.76 33.67
N ASP A 41 -16.82 -5.00 33.51
CA ASP A 41 -17.14 -6.09 34.43
C ASP A 41 -16.62 -5.81 35.85
N PHE A 42 -15.41 -5.26 35.96
CA PHE A 42 -14.84 -4.79 37.20
C PHE A 42 -15.67 -3.68 37.80
N GLY A 43 -16.11 -2.68 37.04
CA GLY A 43 -17.00 -1.61 37.49
C GLY A 43 -18.33 -2.14 38.04
N VAL A 44 -18.93 -3.11 37.35
CA VAL A 44 -20.18 -3.79 37.83
C VAL A 44 -19.94 -4.56 39.11
N LEU A 45 -18.78 -5.25 39.23
CA LEU A 45 -18.41 -5.95 40.46
C LEU A 45 -18.31 -5.00 41.65
N ILE A 46 -17.59 -3.88 41.50
CA ILE A 46 -17.46 -2.84 42.56
C ILE A 46 -18.82 -2.25 42.92
N LEU A 47 -19.66 -1.95 41.92
CA LEU A 47 -21.02 -1.42 42.16
C LEU A 47 -21.87 -2.39 43.00
N ARG A 48 -21.83 -3.68 42.69
CA ARG A 48 -22.55 -4.73 43.45
C ARG A 48 -22.03 -4.84 44.88
N LEU A 49 -20.71 -4.84 45.07
CA LEU A 49 -20.08 -4.93 46.39
C LEU A 49 -20.42 -3.70 47.23
N THR A 50 -20.31 -2.50 46.65
CA THR A 50 -20.67 -1.25 47.30
C THR A 50 -22.16 -1.23 47.70
N GLY A 51 -23.05 -1.62 46.78
CA GLY A 51 -24.47 -1.72 47.04
C GLY A 51 -24.80 -2.68 48.19
N PHE A 52 -24.15 -3.85 48.20
CA PHE A 52 -24.30 -4.80 49.32
C PHE A 52 -23.81 -4.20 50.66
N LEU A 53 -22.62 -3.58 50.66
CA LEU A 53 -22.06 -2.98 51.89
C LEU A 53 -22.90 -1.83 52.43
N VAL A 54 -23.39 -0.94 51.55
CA VAL A 54 -24.27 0.16 51.89
C VAL A 54 -25.58 -0.35 52.51
N LEU A 55 -26.18 -1.37 51.88
CA LEU A 55 -27.42 -2.00 52.40
C LEU A 55 -27.17 -2.67 53.75
N PHE A 56 -26.06 -3.39 53.91
CA PHE A 56 -25.67 -4.04 55.16
C PHE A 56 -25.48 -3.02 56.28
N VAL A 57 -24.78 -1.91 56.05
CA VAL A 57 -24.55 -0.85 57.02
C VAL A 57 -25.86 -0.14 57.38
N LEU A 58 -26.71 0.15 56.39
CA LEU A 58 -28.02 0.76 56.61
C LEU A 58 -28.89 -0.15 57.52
N MET A 59 -28.95 -1.45 57.24
CA MET A 59 -29.73 -2.41 58.05
C MET A 59 -29.20 -2.52 59.49
N THR A 60 -27.88 -2.60 59.67
CA THR A 60 -27.26 -2.64 61.00
C THR A 60 -27.54 -1.39 61.79
N HIS A 61 -27.51 -0.19 61.22
CA HIS A 61 -27.85 1.05 61.88
C HIS A 61 -29.32 1.11 62.30
N LEU A 62 -30.23 0.68 61.42
CA LEU A 62 -31.67 0.65 61.73
C LEU A 62 -31.99 -0.34 62.85
N VAL A 63 -31.41 -1.55 62.82
CA VAL A 63 -31.58 -2.56 63.88
C VAL A 63 -31.00 -2.09 65.20
N SER A 64 -29.91 -1.29 65.17
CA SER A 64 -29.29 -0.70 66.37
C SER A 64 -30.07 0.54 66.94
N GLY A 65 -31.23 0.83 66.34
CA GLY A 65 -32.09 1.93 66.80
C GLY A 65 -31.60 3.35 66.51
N ARG A 66 -30.68 3.50 65.54
CA ARG A 66 -30.22 4.85 65.14
C ARG A 66 -31.28 5.56 64.30
N PRO A 67 -31.30 6.90 64.30
CA PRO A 67 -32.22 7.67 63.49
C PRO A 67 -32.10 7.33 62.01
N ALA A 68 -33.24 7.11 61.37
CA ALA A 68 -33.26 6.66 59.97
C ALA A 68 -32.57 7.67 59.04
N LEU A 69 -32.76 8.99 59.32
CA LEU A 69 -32.13 10.02 58.48
C LEU A 69 -30.59 10.00 58.57
N GLU A 70 -30.06 9.87 59.80
CA GLU A 70 -28.59 9.78 59.98
C GLU A 70 -28.01 8.52 59.32
N SER A 71 -28.71 7.39 59.47
CA SER A 71 -28.33 6.10 58.85
C SER A 71 -28.33 6.20 57.34
N PHE A 72 -29.32 6.87 56.76
CA PHE A 72 -29.38 7.09 55.31
C PHE A 72 -28.27 8.02 54.84
N LEU A 73 -28.03 9.15 55.50
CA LEU A 73 -26.94 10.09 55.13
C LEU A 73 -25.57 9.41 55.22
N PHE A 74 -25.34 8.59 56.23
CA PHE A 74 -24.11 7.81 56.36
C PHE A 74 -23.97 6.79 55.22
N ALA A 75 -25.06 6.08 54.88
CA ALA A 75 -25.07 5.12 53.79
C ALA A 75 -24.75 5.77 52.41
N VAL A 76 -25.31 6.97 52.16
CA VAL A 76 -25.02 7.76 50.97
C VAL A 76 -23.57 8.22 50.95
N ALA A 77 -23.05 8.73 52.08
CA ALA A 77 -21.65 9.14 52.17
C ALA A 77 -20.69 7.96 51.91
N LEU A 78 -21.04 6.78 52.46
CA LEU A 78 -20.28 5.55 52.21
C LEU A 78 -20.33 5.13 50.74
N ALA A 79 -21.49 5.20 50.10
CA ALA A 79 -21.66 4.89 48.67
C ALA A 79 -20.77 5.77 47.78
N VAL A 80 -20.79 7.08 48.01
CA VAL A 80 -19.97 8.06 47.32
C VAL A 80 -18.49 7.80 47.58
N GLY A 81 -18.09 7.57 48.84
CA GLY A 81 -16.68 7.35 49.20
C GLY A 81 -16.08 6.04 48.65
N LEU A 82 -16.89 5.03 48.38
CA LEU A 82 -16.48 3.77 47.83
C LEU A 82 -16.50 3.73 46.29
N THR A 83 -17.05 4.76 45.64
CA THR A 83 -17.06 4.82 44.18
C THR A 83 -15.66 5.08 43.63
N PRO A 84 -15.10 4.23 42.75
CA PRO A 84 -13.74 4.39 42.29
C PRO A 84 -13.64 5.46 41.18
N GLU A 85 -13.88 6.71 41.51
CA GLU A 85 -13.89 7.83 40.55
C GLU A 85 -12.53 8.12 39.92
N LEU A 86 -11.46 7.76 40.61
CA LEU A 86 -10.09 7.99 40.12
C LEU A 86 -9.63 7.00 39.05
N LEU A 87 -10.25 5.83 38.93
CA LEU A 87 -9.83 4.80 38.02
C LEU A 87 -9.88 5.25 36.52
N PRO A 88 -11.00 5.82 36.00
CA PRO A 88 -11.05 6.34 34.65
C PRO A 88 -10.04 7.45 34.40
N MET A 89 -9.80 8.31 35.39
CA MET A 89 -8.84 9.41 35.31
C MET A 89 -7.40 8.88 35.17
N VAL A 90 -6.98 7.98 36.04
CA VAL A 90 -5.64 7.37 36.01
C VAL A 90 -5.41 6.65 34.68
N MET A 91 -6.41 5.92 34.21
CA MET A 91 -6.40 5.26 32.91
C MET A 91 -6.17 6.23 31.75
N THR A 92 -6.97 7.30 31.69
CA THR A 92 -6.88 8.32 30.66
C THR A 92 -5.51 8.99 30.64
N VAL A 93 -4.98 9.34 31.80
CA VAL A 93 -3.64 9.94 31.93
C VAL A 93 -2.55 8.98 31.48
N THR A 94 -2.64 7.71 31.86
CA THR A 94 -1.66 6.69 31.47
C THR A 94 -1.67 6.45 29.96
N LEU A 95 -2.84 6.31 29.34
CA LEU A 95 -3.00 6.14 27.91
C LEU A 95 -2.51 7.37 27.13
N SER A 96 -2.84 8.59 27.63
CA SER A 96 -2.36 9.82 27.02
C SER A 96 -0.83 9.94 27.05
N ARG A 97 -0.19 9.58 28.16
CA ARG A 97 1.28 9.51 28.24
C ARG A 97 1.86 8.47 27.27
N GLY A 98 1.21 7.31 27.15
CA GLY A 98 1.57 6.28 26.16
C GLY A 98 1.50 6.83 24.72
N ALA A 99 0.39 7.49 24.38
CA ALA A 99 0.20 8.10 23.06
C ALA A 99 1.24 9.19 22.77
N MET A 100 1.58 10.04 23.74
CA MET A 100 2.61 11.06 23.60
C MET A 100 4.01 10.43 23.32
N ARG A 101 4.36 9.34 24.02
CA ARG A 101 5.61 8.61 23.75
C ARG A 101 5.62 8.01 22.34
N MET A 102 4.50 7.49 21.86
CA MET A 102 4.35 6.97 20.50
C MET A 102 4.43 8.10 19.47
N ALA A 103 3.81 9.24 19.73
CA ALA A 103 3.89 10.43 18.88
C ALA A 103 5.32 10.94 18.73
N ALA A 104 6.11 10.94 19.81
CA ALA A 104 7.53 11.27 19.74
C ALA A 104 8.34 10.30 18.84
N ARG A 105 7.83 9.08 18.62
CA ARG A 105 8.35 8.09 17.67
C ARG A 105 7.67 8.15 16.30
N ARG A 106 6.93 9.21 16.00
CA ARG A 106 6.18 9.43 14.75
C ARG A 106 5.04 8.42 14.51
N VAL A 107 4.48 7.87 15.58
CA VAL A 107 3.30 7.00 15.53
C VAL A 107 2.10 7.79 16.04
N VAL A 108 1.09 7.99 15.18
CA VAL A 108 -0.16 8.66 15.55
C VAL A 108 -1.20 7.62 15.93
N VAL A 109 -1.61 7.63 17.20
CA VAL A 109 -2.64 6.71 17.71
C VAL A 109 -4.01 7.34 17.49
N LYS A 110 -4.85 6.70 16.70
CA LYS A 110 -6.23 7.16 16.43
C LYS A 110 -7.20 6.87 17.58
N ARG A 111 -6.96 5.79 18.33
CA ARG A 111 -7.79 5.36 19.46
C ARG A 111 -6.87 4.98 20.61
N LEU A 112 -7.05 5.64 21.75
CA LEU A 112 -6.18 5.41 22.92
C LEU A 112 -6.30 3.98 23.47
N ALA A 113 -7.50 3.40 23.43
CA ALA A 113 -7.73 2.02 23.87
C ALA A 113 -6.89 0.99 23.11
N ALA A 114 -6.56 1.24 21.83
CA ALA A 114 -5.73 0.36 21.01
C ALA A 114 -4.30 0.18 21.56
N ILE A 115 -3.83 1.05 22.43
CA ILE A 115 -2.50 0.93 23.07
C ILE A 115 -2.42 -0.32 23.95
N HIS A 116 -3.51 -0.64 24.64
CA HIS A 116 -3.58 -1.86 25.47
C HIS A 116 -3.63 -3.12 24.59
N ASP A 117 -4.46 -3.09 23.53
CA ASP A 117 -4.60 -4.21 22.63
C ASP A 117 -3.25 -4.53 21.92
N LEU A 118 -2.46 -3.49 21.60
CA LEU A 118 -1.11 -3.64 21.04
C LEU A 118 -0.15 -4.37 22.01
N GLY A 119 -0.28 -4.15 23.31
CA GLY A 119 0.55 -4.80 24.32
C GLY A 119 0.20 -6.28 24.57
N ALA A 120 -1.03 -6.68 24.26
CA ALA A 120 -1.54 -8.05 24.44
C ALA A 120 -1.59 -8.86 23.13
N MET A 121 -1.03 -8.35 22.06
CA MET A 121 -1.12 -8.95 20.74
C MET A 121 -0.06 -10.02 20.52
N ASP A 122 -0.48 -11.23 20.16
CA ASP A 122 0.40 -12.36 19.82
C ASP A 122 0.60 -12.50 18.31
N VAL A 123 -0.36 -12.04 17.51
CA VAL A 123 -0.35 -12.17 16.05
C VAL A 123 -0.61 -10.81 15.42
N LEU A 124 0.29 -10.39 14.54
CA LEU A 124 0.17 -9.17 13.75
C LEU A 124 -0.10 -9.52 12.28
N CYS A 125 -1.31 -9.21 11.80
CA CYS A 125 -1.64 -9.25 10.38
C CYS A 125 -1.37 -7.87 9.78
N THR A 126 -0.45 -7.80 8.83
CA THR A 126 -0.08 -6.53 8.19
C THR A 126 -0.16 -6.63 6.68
N ASP A 127 -0.58 -5.55 6.03
CA ASP A 127 -0.44 -5.41 4.59
C ASP A 127 1.04 -5.16 4.23
N LYS A 128 1.45 -5.65 3.05
CA LYS A 128 2.81 -5.45 2.55
C LYS A 128 2.99 -4.03 2.00
N THR A 129 2.07 -3.63 1.10
CA THR A 129 2.25 -2.43 0.28
C THR A 129 1.80 -1.17 1.02
N GLY A 130 2.71 -0.21 1.21
CA GLY A 130 2.42 1.03 1.96
C GLY A 130 2.48 0.89 3.48
N THR A 131 2.60 -0.35 4.02
CA THR A 131 2.78 -0.62 5.46
C THR A 131 4.20 -1.10 5.76
N LEU A 132 4.62 -2.21 5.16
CA LEU A 132 6.00 -2.70 5.27
C LEU A 132 6.92 -2.07 4.24
N THR A 133 6.36 -1.57 3.14
CA THR A 133 7.08 -0.86 2.08
C THR A 133 6.56 0.57 1.98
N GLU A 134 7.38 1.49 1.50
CA GLU A 134 6.98 2.89 1.30
C GLU A 134 5.94 3.09 0.18
N GLY A 135 5.56 2.01 -0.54
CA GLY A 135 4.62 2.06 -1.66
C GLY A 135 5.12 2.89 -2.86
N ARG A 136 6.35 3.35 -2.81
CA ARG A 136 6.99 4.10 -3.90
C ARG A 136 7.81 3.17 -4.76
N ILE A 137 7.67 3.34 -6.06
CA ILE A 137 8.47 2.66 -7.06
C ILE A 137 9.57 3.62 -7.50
N THR A 138 10.78 3.11 -7.68
CA THR A 138 11.91 3.89 -8.17
C THR A 138 12.59 3.11 -9.29
N LEU A 139 12.86 3.77 -10.41
CA LEU A 139 13.70 3.21 -11.47
C LEU A 139 15.14 3.16 -10.96
N ILE A 140 15.77 1.99 -11.01
CA ILE A 140 17.13 1.79 -10.51
C ILE A 140 18.12 1.62 -11.66
N GLY A 141 17.69 1.06 -12.79
CA GLY A 141 18.54 0.86 -13.94
C GLY A 141 17.75 0.60 -15.21
N HIS A 142 18.41 0.73 -16.32
CA HIS A 142 17.88 0.50 -17.68
C HIS A 142 18.90 -0.24 -18.56
N PRO A 143 19.35 -1.43 -18.11
CA PRO A 143 20.38 -2.16 -18.82
C PRO A 143 19.89 -2.74 -20.16
N ASP A 144 20.86 -2.99 -21.04
CA ASP A 144 20.68 -3.78 -22.23
C ASP A 144 20.71 -5.32 -21.93
N LEU A 145 20.65 -6.20 -22.96
CA LEU A 145 20.71 -7.69 -22.80
C LEU A 145 22.04 -8.18 -22.22
N ASP A 146 23.07 -7.40 -22.32
CA ASP A 146 24.39 -7.75 -21.80
C ASP A 146 24.56 -7.23 -20.37
N GLY A 147 23.54 -6.54 -19.82
CA GLY A 147 23.51 -5.98 -18.48
C GLY A 147 24.14 -4.60 -18.38
N THR A 148 24.47 -3.97 -19.49
CA THR A 148 25.07 -2.62 -19.54
C THR A 148 23.98 -1.57 -19.59
N GLU A 149 24.13 -0.50 -18.79
CA GLU A 149 23.18 0.63 -18.79
C GLU A 149 23.18 1.34 -20.14
N ASP A 150 22.01 1.47 -20.77
CA ASP A 150 21.85 2.09 -22.08
C ASP A 150 20.80 3.21 -22.06
N PRO A 151 21.19 4.44 -22.38
CA PRO A 151 20.28 5.60 -22.43
C PRO A 151 19.10 5.42 -23.39
N ALA A 152 19.27 4.65 -24.51
CA ALA A 152 18.18 4.44 -25.46
C ALA A 152 17.06 3.57 -24.90
N VAL A 153 17.39 2.63 -24.00
CA VAL A 153 16.37 1.86 -23.24
C VAL A 153 15.56 2.78 -22.36
N ARG A 154 16.22 3.67 -21.65
CA ARG A 154 15.59 4.69 -20.80
C ARG A 154 14.67 5.61 -21.61
N ASP A 155 15.14 6.05 -22.78
CA ASP A 155 14.39 6.97 -23.64
C ASP A 155 13.13 6.29 -24.21
N LEU A 156 13.20 5.01 -24.61
CA LEU A 156 12.03 4.22 -24.99
C LEU A 156 11.04 4.07 -23.84
N ALA A 157 11.54 3.83 -22.62
CA ALA A 157 10.71 3.77 -21.42
C ALA A 157 10.00 5.10 -21.19
N ALA A 158 10.74 6.21 -21.29
CA ALA A 158 10.20 7.56 -21.10
C ALA A 158 9.16 7.93 -22.16
N ILE A 159 9.37 7.57 -23.43
CA ILE A 159 8.37 7.72 -24.51
C ILE A 159 7.08 6.99 -24.14
N SER A 160 7.20 5.69 -23.78
CA SER A 160 6.02 4.91 -23.39
C SER A 160 5.29 5.43 -22.15
N ALA A 161 6.02 5.95 -21.16
CA ALA A 161 5.43 6.45 -19.91
C ALA A 161 4.84 7.86 -20.07
N GLY A 162 5.45 8.71 -20.88
CA GLY A 162 5.10 10.14 -20.96
C GLY A 162 4.05 10.47 -21.99
N LEU A 163 3.88 9.65 -23.03
CA LEU A 163 2.93 9.91 -24.09
C LEU A 163 1.65 9.09 -24.00
N GLY A 164 1.53 8.16 -23.06
CA GLY A 164 0.28 7.39 -22.84
C GLY A 164 -0.87 8.27 -22.38
N THR A 165 -2.07 8.01 -22.90
CA THR A 165 -3.29 8.81 -22.58
C THR A 165 -4.01 8.38 -21.31
N GLY A 166 -3.62 7.25 -20.71
CA GLY A 166 -4.19 6.73 -19.48
C GLY A 166 -3.70 7.46 -18.22
N LEU A 167 -4.31 7.15 -17.08
CA LEU A 167 -3.77 7.56 -15.79
C LEU A 167 -2.36 6.97 -15.63
N PRO A 168 -1.34 7.78 -15.34
CA PRO A 168 0.02 7.27 -15.18
C PRO A 168 0.06 6.26 -14.03
N SER A 169 0.56 5.08 -14.32
CA SER A 169 0.80 4.07 -13.28
C SER A 169 1.94 4.50 -12.36
N PRO A 170 2.03 3.96 -11.13
CA PRO A 170 3.19 4.23 -10.27
C PRO A 170 4.54 3.92 -10.93
N LEU A 171 4.54 3.01 -11.89
CA LEU A 171 5.68 2.68 -12.73
C LEU A 171 6.02 3.82 -13.69
N ASP A 172 5.02 4.34 -14.41
CA ASP A 172 5.21 5.45 -15.33
C ASP A 172 5.72 6.69 -14.59
N ALA A 173 5.18 6.95 -13.41
CA ALA A 173 5.67 8.02 -12.54
C ALA A 173 7.15 7.84 -12.15
N ALA A 174 7.59 6.60 -11.88
CA ALA A 174 8.98 6.29 -11.56
C ALA A 174 9.92 6.48 -12.76
N ILE A 175 9.49 6.08 -13.96
CA ILE A 175 10.23 6.27 -15.21
C ILE A 175 10.37 7.78 -15.50
N LEU A 176 9.26 8.52 -15.43
CA LEU A 176 9.24 9.96 -15.72
C LEU A 176 10.01 10.80 -14.68
N ALA A 177 10.12 10.30 -13.45
CA ALA A 177 10.98 10.92 -12.44
C ALA A 177 12.48 10.75 -12.76
N ALA A 178 12.85 9.72 -13.52
CA ALA A 178 14.23 9.45 -13.91
C ALA A 178 14.59 10.07 -15.27
N ALA A 179 13.64 10.16 -16.22
CA ALA A 179 13.87 10.72 -17.54
C ALA A 179 12.58 11.29 -18.14
N ALA A 180 12.70 12.47 -18.78
CA ALA A 180 11.64 13.01 -19.63
C ALA A 180 11.69 12.34 -21.02
N PRO A 181 10.54 12.22 -21.71
CA PRO A 181 10.52 11.78 -23.10
C PRO A 181 11.38 12.68 -23.99
N PRO A 182 12.15 12.13 -24.93
CA PRO A 182 12.88 12.93 -25.89
C PRO A 182 11.94 13.85 -26.69
N ALA A 183 12.40 15.04 -27.01
CA ALA A 183 11.61 16.03 -27.73
C ALA A 183 11.19 15.57 -29.14
N GLY A 184 10.05 16.06 -29.61
CA GLY A 184 9.55 15.80 -30.96
C GLY A 184 8.65 14.58 -31.11
N TRP A 185 8.59 13.66 -30.13
CA TRP A 185 7.66 12.56 -30.14
C TRP A 185 6.25 13.00 -29.73
N GLN A 186 5.24 12.52 -30.42
CA GLN A 186 3.83 12.82 -30.16
C GLN A 186 3.05 11.52 -30.02
N HIS A 187 2.00 11.54 -29.21
CA HIS A 187 1.06 10.42 -29.10
C HIS A 187 0.26 10.27 -30.39
N VAL A 188 0.16 9.04 -30.90
CA VAL A 188 -0.66 8.70 -32.07
C VAL A 188 -1.79 7.75 -31.67
N GLY A 189 -1.50 6.73 -30.86
CA GLY A 189 -2.46 5.77 -30.38
C GLY A 189 -1.89 4.89 -29.29
N ASP A 190 -2.75 4.16 -28.58
CA ASP A 190 -2.32 3.24 -27.53
C ASP A 190 -3.22 2.00 -27.44
N VAL A 191 -2.63 0.91 -26.98
CA VAL A 191 -3.32 -0.32 -26.58
C VAL A 191 -3.17 -0.44 -25.07
N PRO A 192 -4.28 -0.26 -24.30
CA PRO A 192 -4.22 -0.23 -22.85
C PRO A 192 -3.71 -1.55 -22.24
N PHE A 193 -3.16 -1.47 -21.04
CA PHE A 193 -2.78 -2.64 -20.28
C PHE A 193 -4.00 -3.51 -19.96
N THR A 194 -3.85 -4.83 -20.13
CA THR A 194 -4.81 -5.82 -19.61
C THR A 194 -4.09 -6.89 -18.82
N PHE A 195 -4.75 -7.45 -17.80
CA PHE A 195 -4.14 -8.47 -16.93
C PHE A 195 -3.86 -9.77 -17.69
N ASP A 196 -4.67 -10.10 -18.70
CA ASP A 196 -4.49 -11.30 -19.52
C ASP A 196 -3.25 -11.21 -20.41
N ARG A 197 -2.98 -10.01 -20.96
CA ARG A 197 -1.82 -9.76 -21.81
C ARG A 197 -0.59 -9.33 -21.04
N ARG A 198 -0.73 -8.82 -19.81
CA ARG A 198 0.31 -8.31 -18.92
C ARG A 198 1.25 -7.30 -19.59
N ARG A 199 0.76 -6.58 -20.62
CA ARG A 199 1.50 -5.55 -21.36
C ARG A 199 0.58 -4.46 -21.89
N SER A 200 1.17 -3.33 -22.20
CA SER A 200 0.54 -2.20 -22.88
C SER A 200 1.42 -1.73 -24.01
N SER A 201 0.84 -1.09 -25.01
CA SER A 201 1.58 -0.59 -26.17
C SER A 201 1.19 0.86 -26.44
N MET A 202 2.11 1.63 -26.94
CA MET A 202 1.93 3.02 -27.30
C MET A 202 2.58 3.28 -28.66
N LEU A 203 1.81 3.86 -29.59
CA LEU A 203 2.28 4.31 -30.88
C LEU A 203 2.67 5.78 -30.79
N ALA A 204 3.95 6.05 -30.95
CA ALA A 204 4.53 7.39 -31.00
C ALA A 204 4.86 7.79 -32.45
N GLY A 205 4.72 9.07 -32.74
CA GLY A 205 5.06 9.66 -34.04
C GLY A 205 6.07 10.77 -33.90
N GLN A 206 7.04 10.80 -34.83
CA GLN A 206 8.02 11.87 -34.97
C GLN A 206 8.39 12.02 -36.44
N GLU A 207 8.24 13.20 -37.04
CA GLU A 207 8.73 13.57 -38.40
C GLU A 207 8.60 12.47 -39.46
N GLY A 208 7.39 11.92 -39.63
CA GLY A 208 7.13 10.86 -40.63
C GLY A 208 7.54 9.44 -40.18
N ARG A 209 8.08 9.28 -38.97
CA ARG A 209 8.38 7.96 -38.36
C ARG A 209 7.29 7.61 -37.38
N ARG A 210 6.93 6.33 -37.34
CA ARG A 210 6.02 5.74 -36.34
C ARG A 210 6.75 4.64 -35.58
N LEU A 211 6.68 4.71 -34.26
CA LEU A 211 7.32 3.75 -33.38
C LEU A 211 6.27 3.17 -32.42
N LEU A 212 6.05 1.87 -32.51
CA LEU A 212 5.27 1.14 -31.53
C LEU A 212 6.20 0.75 -30.38
N VAL A 213 5.92 1.21 -29.17
CA VAL A 213 6.65 0.83 -27.96
C VAL A 213 5.74 -0.02 -27.08
N VAL A 214 6.19 -1.23 -26.77
CA VAL A 214 5.47 -2.22 -25.94
C VAL A 214 6.16 -2.34 -24.60
N LYS A 215 5.41 -2.27 -23.52
CA LYS A 215 5.89 -2.34 -22.15
C LYS A 215 5.09 -3.37 -21.36
N GLY A 216 5.76 -4.26 -20.60
CA GLY A 216 5.03 -5.27 -19.82
C GLY A 216 5.91 -6.26 -19.08
N ALA A 217 5.31 -7.38 -18.68
CA ALA A 217 6.02 -8.50 -18.07
C ALA A 217 7.06 -9.05 -19.04
N THR A 218 8.27 -9.35 -18.55
CA THR A 218 9.41 -9.76 -19.38
C THR A 218 9.09 -10.97 -20.24
N GLU A 219 8.48 -11.99 -19.67
CA GLU A 219 8.05 -13.22 -20.38
C GLU A 219 7.16 -12.90 -21.58
N GLU A 220 6.14 -12.05 -21.35
CA GLU A 220 5.12 -11.73 -22.35
C GLU A 220 5.67 -10.86 -23.49
N VAL A 221 6.54 -9.92 -23.15
CA VAL A 221 7.15 -9.04 -24.15
C VAL A 221 8.21 -9.81 -24.97
N LEU A 222 9.10 -10.54 -24.32
CA LEU A 222 10.13 -11.34 -25.01
C LEU A 222 9.53 -12.44 -25.88
N ALA A 223 8.40 -13.03 -25.52
CA ALA A 223 7.70 -14.01 -26.36
C ALA A 223 7.26 -13.40 -27.72
N ARG A 224 7.05 -12.08 -27.79
CA ARG A 224 6.66 -11.35 -29.01
C ARG A 224 7.83 -10.79 -29.78
N CYS A 225 9.06 -10.88 -29.26
CA CYS A 225 10.26 -10.37 -29.89
C CYS A 225 10.88 -11.42 -30.83
N THR A 226 11.29 -10.97 -31.98
CA THR A 226 12.04 -11.80 -32.99
C THR A 226 13.48 -11.33 -33.13
N ALA A 227 13.76 -10.10 -32.77
CA ALA A 227 15.07 -9.46 -32.87
C ALA A 227 15.48 -8.78 -31.56
N ALA A 228 16.76 -8.50 -31.46
CA ALA A 228 17.39 -7.73 -30.41
C ALA A 228 18.19 -6.59 -31.02
N GLY A 229 18.01 -5.36 -30.47
CA GLY A 229 18.71 -4.17 -30.97
C GLY A 229 18.00 -2.89 -30.58
N LEU A 230 18.68 -1.78 -30.75
CA LEU A 230 18.19 -0.43 -30.45
C LEU A 230 17.58 0.22 -31.70
N PRO A 231 16.68 1.19 -31.57
CA PRO A 231 16.16 1.94 -32.70
C PRO A 231 17.27 2.65 -33.46
N GLY A 232 17.34 2.39 -34.78
CA GLY A 232 18.39 2.95 -35.64
C GLY A 232 19.74 2.21 -35.63
N GLY A 233 19.89 1.19 -34.78
CA GLY A 233 21.06 0.32 -34.71
C GLY A 233 20.89 -1.00 -35.49
N ALA A 234 21.95 -1.80 -35.53
CA ALA A 234 21.90 -3.16 -36.15
C ALA A 234 21.08 -4.10 -35.27
N ALA A 235 19.99 -4.62 -35.81
CA ALA A 235 19.22 -5.65 -35.13
C ALA A 235 19.82 -7.03 -35.37
N ARG A 236 19.96 -7.84 -34.33
CA ARG A 236 20.37 -9.25 -34.40
C ARG A 236 19.19 -10.17 -34.08
N ARG A 237 19.17 -11.35 -34.61
CA ARG A 237 18.11 -12.33 -34.30
C ARG A 237 18.12 -12.66 -32.80
N LEU A 238 16.97 -12.65 -32.18
CA LEU A 238 16.80 -13.05 -30.77
C LEU A 238 16.75 -14.58 -30.70
N ASP A 239 17.91 -15.21 -30.53
CA ASP A 239 18.05 -16.65 -30.44
C ASP A 239 17.76 -17.21 -29.02
N ALA A 240 17.82 -18.52 -28.87
CA ALA A 240 17.59 -19.19 -27.61
C ALA A 240 18.63 -18.82 -26.54
N GLY A 241 19.88 -18.57 -26.93
CA GLY A 241 20.95 -18.18 -26.04
C GLY A 241 20.72 -16.78 -25.41
N LEU A 242 20.30 -15.83 -26.23
CA LEU A 242 19.95 -14.48 -25.78
C LEU A 242 18.71 -14.49 -24.86
N ARG A 243 17.69 -15.30 -25.18
CA ARG A 243 16.51 -15.48 -24.31
C ARG A 243 16.89 -16.07 -22.96
N ALA A 244 17.75 -17.07 -22.93
CA ALA A 244 18.23 -17.68 -21.69
C ALA A 244 19.03 -16.69 -20.83
N ARG A 245 19.85 -15.85 -21.45
CA ARG A 245 20.57 -14.77 -20.74
C ARG A 245 19.61 -13.74 -20.12
N ALA A 246 18.61 -13.31 -20.89
CA ALA A 246 17.61 -12.38 -20.38
C ALA A 246 16.87 -12.94 -19.16
N ALA A 247 16.45 -14.20 -19.24
CA ALA A 247 15.78 -14.90 -18.14
C ALA A 247 16.69 -15.03 -16.90
N ALA A 248 17.95 -15.42 -17.09
CA ALA A 248 18.91 -15.53 -15.98
C ALA A 248 19.21 -14.19 -15.31
N LEU A 249 19.28 -13.11 -16.10
CA LEU A 249 19.46 -11.76 -15.58
C LEU A 249 18.26 -11.32 -14.76
N GLU A 250 17.04 -11.60 -15.25
CA GLU A 250 15.80 -11.31 -14.51
C GLU A 250 15.74 -12.07 -13.18
N GLU A 251 16.05 -13.38 -13.20
CA GLU A 251 16.04 -14.20 -11.99
C GLU A 251 17.05 -13.72 -10.97
N ALA A 252 18.27 -13.39 -11.40
CA ALA A 252 19.31 -12.84 -10.52
C ALA A 252 18.85 -11.54 -9.85
N LYS A 253 18.20 -10.67 -10.60
CA LYS A 253 17.70 -9.39 -10.05
C LYS A 253 16.43 -9.55 -9.22
N ALA A 254 15.58 -10.50 -9.55
CA ALA A 254 14.44 -10.85 -8.73
C ALA A 254 14.87 -11.36 -7.34
N ALA A 255 15.97 -12.12 -7.29
CA ALA A 255 16.60 -12.53 -6.01
C ALA A 255 17.06 -11.33 -5.17
N ASP A 256 17.50 -10.23 -5.79
CA ASP A 256 17.81 -8.96 -5.14
C ASP A 256 16.56 -8.15 -4.73
N GLY A 257 15.35 -8.69 -4.96
CA GLY A 257 14.08 -8.02 -4.67
C GLY A 257 13.72 -6.93 -5.68
N LEU A 258 14.34 -6.92 -6.86
CA LEU A 258 14.03 -6.02 -7.95
C LEU A 258 12.93 -6.62 -8.83
N ARG A 259 12.11 -5.77 -9.42
CA ARG A 259 11.15 -6.17 -10.46
C ARG A 259 11.63 -5.68 -11.82
N CYS A 260 11.52 -6.56 -12.81
CA CYS A 260 11.86 -6.25 -14.17
C CYS A 260 10.61 -5.93 -14.97
N ILE A 261 10.73 -4.97 -15.88
CA ILE A 261 9.73 -4.68 -16.89
C ILE A 261 10.44 -4.62 -18.23
N ALA A 262 9.96 -5.44 -19.15
CA ALA A 262 10.50 -5.42 -20.48
C ALA A 262 9.88 -4.29 -21.31
N ILE A 263 10.71 -3.73 -22.17
CA ILE A 263 10.34 -2.77 -23.20
C ILE A 263 10.78 -3.37 -24.52
N ALA A 264 9.93 -3.27 -25.52
CA ALA A 264 10.25 -3.66 -26.90
C ALA A 264 9.69 -2.61 -27.84
N TRP A 265 10.20 -2.59 -29.05
CA TRP A 265 9.79 -1.60 -30.03
C TRP A 265 9.66 -2.24 -31.44
N ARG A 266 8.92 -1.54 -32.30
CA ARG A 266 8.81 -1.88 -33.72
C ARG A 266 8.57 -0.60 -34.50
N ASP A 267 9.30 -0.45 -35.63
CA ASP A 267 8.98 0.60 -36.60
C ASP A 267 7.68 0.24 -37.33
N MET A 268 6.78 1.19 -37.41
CA MET A 268 5.49 1.05 -38.07
C MET A 268 5.46 1.93 -39.32
N PRO A 269 4.61 1.61 -40.31
CA PRO A 269 4.42 2.48 -41.48
C PRO A 269 4.09 3.91 -41.08
N ALA A 270 4.61 4.89 -41.80
CA ALA A 270 4.48 6.32 -41.45
C ALA A 270 3.04 6.81 -41.44
N ASP A 271 2.13 6.17 -42.14
CA ASP A 271 0.71 6.44 -42.28
C ASP A 271 -0.13 5.74 -41.17
N THR A 272 0.47 4.95 -40.29
CA THR A 272 -0.26 4.29 -39.21
C THR A 272 -0.83 5.30 -38.23
N MET A 273 -2.15 5.30 -38.05
CA MET A 273 -2.88 6.23 -37.21
C MET A 273 -3.39 5.63 -35.90
N SER A 274 -3.31 4.32 -35.74
CA SER A 274 -3.74 3.61 -34.53
C SER A 274 -2.93 2.33 -34.34
N ALA A 275 -2.80 1.87 -33.12
CA ALA A 275 -2.20 0.57 -32.80
C ALA A 275 -3.27 -0.41 -32.35
N THR A 276 -3.09 -1.67 -32.68
CA THR A 276 -3.96 -2.79 -32.31
C THR A 276 -3.17 -3.86 -31.58
N ILE A 277 -3.86 -4.83 -30.99
CA ILE A 277 -3.21 -5.99 -30.32
C ILE A 277 -2.41 -6.83 -31.33
N ASP A 278 -2.83 -6.89 -32.57
CA ASP A 278 -2.18 -7.67 -33.63
C ASP A 278 -0.84 -7.06 -34.05
N ASP A 279 -0.64 -5.77 -33.82
CA ASP A 279 0.63 -5.09 -34.08
C ASP A 279 1.72 -5.46 -33.05
N GLU A 280 1.34 -6.04 -31.90
CA GLU A 280 2.26 -6.49 -30.85
C GLU A 280 2.97 -7.80 -31.24
N CYS A 281 3.51 -7.88 -32.42
CA CYS A 281 4.23 -9.04 -32.94
C CYS A 281 5.51 -8.61 -33.67
N ALA A 282 6.44 -9.55 -33.88
CA ALA A 282 7.74 -9.30 -34.54
C ALA A 282 8.47 -8.07 -33.91
N LEU A 283 8.41 -7.94 -32.61
CA LEU A 283 9.01 -6.83 -31.88
C LEU A 283 10.54 -7.00 -31.82
N THR A 284 11.23 -5.89 -31.69
CA THR A 284 12.66 -5.83 -31.39
C THR A 284 12.81 -5.46 -29.92
N SER A 285 13.45 -6.32 -29.14
CA SER A 285 13.88 -5.97 -27.79
C SER A 285 15.09 -5.05 -27.90
N PRO A 286 15.18 -3.92 -27.18
CA PRO A 286 16.39 -3.10 -27.13
C PRO A 286 17.49 -3.80 -26.35
N ALA A 287 17.49 -5.09 -26.51
CA ALA A 287 18.34 -6.01 -25.86
C ALA A 287 17.88 -6.35 -24.47
N SER A 288 17.63 -6.70 -23.57
CA SER A 288 16.89 -6.95 -22.33
C SER A 288 16.42 -5.67 -21.71
N ALA A 289 15.29 -5.26 -22.02
CA ALA A 289 14.70 -4.09 -21.41
C ALA A 289 14.18 -4.43 -20.02
N SER A 290 15.02 -4.35 -19.07
CA SER A 290 14.63 -4.49 -17.68
C SER A 290 14.83 -3.16 -17.00
N SER A 291 13.78 -2.35 -16.96
CA SER A 291 13.72 -1.26 -16.01
C SER A 291 13.66 -1.89 -14.63
N TRP A 292 14.76 -1.84 -13.88
CA TRP A 292 14.83 -2.36 -12.53
C TRP A 292 14.06 -1.46 -11.60
N ILE A 293 13.00 -1.98 -11.02
CA ILE A 293 12.15 -1.25 -10.10
C ILE A 293 12.25 -1.89 -8.74
N ARG A 294 12.71 -1.13 -7.77
CA ARG A 294 12.68 -1.54 -6.38
C ARG A 294 11.48 -0.90 -5.69
N PRO A 295 10.59 -1.68 -5.08
CA PRO A 295 9.74 -1.13 -4.05
C PRO A 295 10.68 -0.60 -2.95
N ARG A 296 10.61 0.69 -2.65
CA ARG A 296 11.44 1.27 -1.60
C ARG A 296 11.05 0.60 -0.29
N GLN A 297 11.89 -0.29 0.20
CA GLN A 297 11.72 -0.89 1.50
C GLN A 297 11.97 0.20 2.54
N ALA A 298 11.08 0.28 3.55
CA ALA A 298 11.42 1.02 4.75
C ALA A 298 12.79 0.52 5.22
N ARG A 299 13.78 1.41 5.34
CA ARG A 299 15.08 1.04 5.90
C ARG A 299 14.82 0.31 7.21
N PRO A 300 15.32 -0.92 7.40
CA PRO A 300 15.28 -1.51 8.72
C PRO A 300 16.01 -0.53 9.63
N ARG A 301 15.29 0.06 10.58
CA ARG A 301 15.96 0.77 11.66
C ARG A 301 16.88 -0.27 12.26
N ARG A 302 18.19 -0.03 12.25
CA ARG A 302 19.11 -0.76 13.12
C ARG A 302 18.44 -0.77 14.48
N SER A 303 18.04 -1.92 14.94
CA SER A 303 17.69 -2.12 16.32
C SER A 303 18.95 -1.72 17.07
N ALA A 304 18.95 -0.55 17.68
CA ALA A 304 19.88 -0.25 18.74
C ALA A 304 19.71 -1.42 19.70
N GLY A 305 20.81 -2.16 19.92
CA GLY A 305 20.80 -3.44 20.55
C GLY A 305 19.87 -3.45 21.75
N SER A 306 18.95 -4.40 21.77
CA SER A 306 18.29 -4.82 22.98
C SER A 306 19.38 -5.46 23.84
N ASN A 307 20.05 -4.64 24.63
CA ASN A 307 20.68 -5.15 25.83
C ASN A 307 19.57 -5.82 26.63
N GLY A 308 19.64 -7.13 26.69
CA GLY A 308 18.83 -7.92 27.57
C GLY A 308 19.04 -7.44 29.00
N SER A 309 18.01 -6.83 29.54
CA SER A 309 17.75 -6.86 30.96
C SER A 309 16.45 -7.62 31.12
N ALA A 310 16.58 -8.88 31.48
CA ALA A 310 15.52 -9.66 32.05
C ALA A 310 14.90 -8.84 33.18
N CYS A 311 13.61 -8.56 33.07
CA CYS A 311 12.81 -8.23 34.24
C CYS A 311 12.59 -9.53 35.00
N GLY A 312 13.23 -9.62 36.18
CA GLY A 312 12.80 -10.52 37.23
C GLY A 312 11.49 -10.05 37.85
#